data_7312d77fec75faeb89ad288d8be9f2d6
#
_entry.id   7312d77fec75faeb89ad288d8be9f2d6
#
_cell.length_a   1.000
_cell.length_b   1.000
_cell.length_c   1.000
_cell.angle_alpha   90.00
_cell.angle_beta   90.00
_cell.angle_gamma   90.00
#
_symmetry.space_group_name_H-M   'P 1'
#
loop_
_entity.id
_entity.type
_entity.pdbx_description
1 polymer ?
#
loop_
_entity_poly.entity_id
_entity_poly.type
_entity_poly.pdbx_seq_one_letter_code
_entity_poly.pdbx_strand_id
1 'polypeptide(L)'
;MVQIRSSQTGVKCYIRATANPGNIGHAWVKKRWIDKCPKDGKVCHFQQVEEPDGSLREVQLEEESIDSMSRAFIFSTVYDNEILLKNDPNYIKRLKMLPEKERKMLLSGDWDVFSGQYFTEWEENRHEVAKAISPEMAHFISLDYGFAKPSSVGFWCVMPDRHLHRFKEIYIEKMHYDALAEVIKSHIHGIKYDYLVADPAIFGDKAHHKKGFAGESGAEVMQEILEDIPIIRGDNRRIIGWGRFRMLLEHNLISCHPNCRDSIRTIPQLIHDDRLTDDLNTHGEDHAADEWRYAIMSRPAPKVTEEKADYDIRVGTNADINITWKTKEQEHKEWKKDMIEKEFKSRHVGQNDMNNVLGDQW
;
A
#
# COMPACT_ATOMS: atom_id res chain seq x y z
N MET A 1 11.42 20.41 16.66
CA MET A 1 10.18 20.91 17.33
C MET A 1 10.35 22.41 17.57
N VAL A 2 9.54 23.24 16.94
CA VAL A 2 9.56 24.70 17.16
C VAL A 2 8.67 24.99 18.36
N GLN A 3 9.26 25.43 19.46
CA GLN A 3 8.50 25.93 20.61
C GLN A 3 8.13 27.39 20.39
N ILE A 4 6.85 27.68 20.26
CA ILE A 4 6.33 29.04 20.20
C ILE A 4 6.04 29.44 21.64
N ARG A 5 6.77 30.46 22.13
CA ARG A 5 6.52 31.05 23.47
C ARG A 5 5.48 32.15 23.33
N SER A 6 4.52 32.21 24.25
CA SER A 6 3.60 33.32 24.34
C SER A 6 4.35 34.61 24.65
N SER A 7 4.02 35.71 23.99
CA SER A 7 4.57 37.03 24.33
C SER A 7 3.75 37.65 25.47
N GLN A 8 4.40 38.35 26.35
CA GLN A 8 3.72 39.09 27.43
C GLN A 8 2.87 40.29 26.92
N THR A 9 2.91 40.55 25.62
CA THR A 9 2.22 41.67 24.95
C THR A 9 0.78 41.37 24.53
N GLY A 10 0.24 40.18 24.85
CA GLY A 10 -1.14 39.82 24.50
C GLY A 10 -1.35 39.47 23.01
N VAL A 11 -0.30 39.41 22.20
CA VAL A 11 -0.38 39.03 20.81
C VAL A 11 -0.51 37.50 20.71
N LYS A 12 -1.57 37.03 20.05
CA LYS A 12 -1.78 35.57 19.80
C LYS A 12 -0.65 35.03 18.90
N CYS A 13 0.08 34.04 19.40
CA CYS A 13 1.16 33.39 18.63
C CYS A 13 0.56 32.45 17.61
N TYR A 14 1.07 32.51 16.40
CA TYR A 14 0.67 31.59 15.31
C TYR A 14 1.86 31.26 14.39
N ILE A 15 1.74 30.18 13.65
CA ILE A 15 2.69 29.78 12.62
C ILE A 15 2.04 30.01 11.26
N ARG A 16 2.76 30.63 10.35
CA ARG A 16 2.43 30.67 8.92
C ARG A 16 3.45 29.86 8.16
N ALA A 17 2.98 29.08 7.20
CA ALA A 17 3.82 28.32 6.29
C ALA A 17 3.22 28.35 4.90
N THR A 18 4.08 28.28 3.89
CA THR A 18 3.69 28.04 2.49
C THR A 18 4.13 26.63 2.12
N ALA A 19 3.31 25.94 1.35
CA ALA A 19 3.61 24.60 0.88
C ALA A 19 3.07 24.40 -0.54
N ASN A 20 3.84 23.69 -1.35
CA ASN A 20 3.40 23.21 -2.66
C ASN A 20 3.14 21.72 -2.59
N PRO A 21 2.14 21.19 -3.35
CA PRO A 21 1.94 19.75 -3.47
C PRO A 21 3.16 19.07 -4.11
N GLY A 22 3.32 17.78 -3.86
CA GLY A 22 4.28 16.94 -4.57
C GLY A 22 5.64 16.72 -3.93
N ASN A 23 5.96 17.36 -2.80
CA ASN A 23 7.25 17.20 -2.09
C ASN A 23 7.13 16.37 -0.80
N ILE A 24 8.27 16.11 -0.16
CA ILE A 24 8.34 15.49 1.17
C ILE A 24 7.40 16.22 2.13
N GLY A 25 6.53 15.47 2.80
CA GLY A 25 5.50 16.04 3.68
C GLY A 25 4.17 16.37 3.00
N HIS A 26 4.03 16.16 1.69
CA HIS A 26 2.77 16.35 0.95
C HIS A 26 1.57 15.73 1.69
N ALA A 27 1.65 14.46 1.99
CA ALA A 27 0.60 13.71 2.66
C ALA A 27 0.27 14.25 4.05
N TRP A 28 1.29 14.62 4.84
CA TRP A 28 1.10 15.21 6.15
C TRP A 28 0.40 16.57 6.08
N VAL A 29 0.80 17.43 5.13
CA VAL A 29 0.14 18.72 4.90
C VAL A 29 -1.29 18.51 4.42
N LYS A 30 -1.49 17.63 3.42
CA LYS A 30 -2.82 17.31 2.88
C LYS A 30 -3.75 16.86 3.99
N LYS A 31 -3.41 15.81 4.72
CA LYS A 31 -4.20 15.26 5.83
C LYS A 31 -4.50 16.29 6.94
N ARG A 32 -3.54 17.18 7.23
CA ARG A 32 -3.64 18.08 8.37
C ARG A 32 -4.42 19.36 8.08
N TRP A 33 -4.34 19.88 6.85
CA TRP A 33 -4.95 21.15 6.46
C TRP A 33 -5.89 21.03 5.27
N ILE A 34 -5.44 20.40 4.18
CA ILE A 34 -6.17 20.42 2.91
C ILE A 34 -7.49 19.66 3.01
N ASP A 35 -7.45 18.45 3.58
CA ASP A 35 -8.64 17.59 3.69
C ASP A 35 -9.60 18.01 4.81
N LYS A 36 -9.12 18.84 5.75
CA LYS A 36 -9.88 19.20 6.95
C LYS A 36 -10.32 20.66 7.04
N CYS A 37 -9.68 21.54 6.28
CA CYS A 37 -9.97 22.97 6.35
C CYS A 37 -10.52 23.46 5.01
N PRO A 38 -11.51 24.35 5.00
CA PRO A 38 -12.00 24.97 3.76
C PRO A 38 -10.89 25.82 3.10
N LYS A 39 -10.96 25.96 1.78
CA LYS A 39 -9.95 26.63 0.96
C LYS A 39 -9.94 28.16 1.10
N ASP A 40 -10.92 28.72 1.77
CA ASP A 40 -11.18 30.16 1.89
C ASP A 40 -10.46 30.83 3.09
N GLY A 41 -9.70 30.07 3.84
CA GLY A 41 -8.99 30.56 5.02
C GLY A 41 -9.84 30.63 6.29
N LYS A 42 -11.06 30.08 6.28
CA LYS A 42 -11.86 29.96 7.50
C LYS A 42 -11.11 29.14 8.56
N VAL A 43 -11.08 29.67 9.75
CA VAL A 43 -10.43 29.02 10.89
C VAL A 43 -11.27 27.83 11.35
N CYS A 44 -10.65 26.68 11.46
CA CYS A 44 -11.21 25.45 12.02
C CYS A 44 -10.53 25.11 13.34
N HIS A 45 -11.29 24.57 14.26
CA HIS A 45 -10.85 24.20 15.61
C HIS A 45 -10.81 22.68 15.74
N PHE A 46 -9.74 22.15 16.32
CA PHE A 46 -9.49 20.71 16.46
C PHE A 46 -9.04 20.40 17.88
N GLN A 47 -9.56 19.30 18.44
CA GLN A 47 -9.18 18.81 19.74
C GLN A 47 -8.72 17.35 19.64
N GLN A 48 -7.71 16.97 20.43
CA GLN A 48 -7.34 15.56 20.62
C GLN A 48 -8.23 14.95 21.68
N VAL A 49 -8.89 13.86 21.37
CA VAL A 49 -9.74 13.08 22.27
C VAL A 49 -9.11 11.70 22.42
N GLU A 50 -8.94 11.28 23.66
CA GLU A 50 -8.44 9.95 23.99
C GLU A 50 -9.58 8.93 23.84
N GLU A 51 -9.35 7.90 23.03
CA GLU A 51 -10.27 6.79 22.82
C GLU A 51 -10.10 5.74 23.95
N PRO A 52 -11.07 4.85 24.17
CA PRO A 52 -11.01 3.83 25.21
C PRO A 52 -9.81 2.88 25.13
N ASP A 53 -9.18 2.76 23.96
CA ASP A 53 -7.97 1.97 23.72
C ASP A 53 -6.66 2.74 23.99
N GLY A 54 -6.75 3.98 24.47
CA GLY A 54 -5.60 4.88 24.73
C GLY A 54 -5.07 5.57 23.48
N SER A 55 -5.67 5.38 22.31
CA SER A 55 -5.31 6.11 21.10
C SER A 55 -5.87 7.54 21.13
N LEU A 56 -5.20 8.46 20.40
CA LEU A 56 -5.65 9.85 20.28
C LEU A 56 -6.32 10.06 18.94
N ARG A 57 -7.58 10.49 18.96
CA ARG A 57 -8.34 10.89 17.78
C ARG A 57 -8.51 12.40 17.72
N GLU A 58 -8.24 12.99 16.56
CA GLU A 58 -8.49 14.40 16.32
C GLU A 58 -9.93 14.63 15.87
N VAL A 59 -10.67 15.45 16.62
CA VAL A 59 -12.06 15.82 16.36
C VAL A 59 -12.13 17.29 15.98
N GLN A 60 -12.89 17.62 14.96
CA GLN A 60 -13.19 19.01 14.60
C GLN A 60 -14.34 19.53 15.46
N LEU A 61 -14.18 20.73 15.98
CA LEU A 61 -15.16 21.43 16.79
C LEU A 61 -15.84 22.53 15.97
N GLU A 62 -17.07 22.83 16.28
CA GLU A 62 -17.80 23.95 15.67
C GLU A 62 -17.32 25.30 16.17
N GLU A 63 -16.88 25.37 17.45
CA GLU A 63 -16.40 26.58 18.09
C GLU A 63 -15.04 26.38 18.77
N GLU A 64 -14.35 27.50 19.06
CA GLU A 64 -13.08 27.47 19.78
C GLU A 64 -13.30 27.02 21.23
N SER A 65 -12.50 26.07 21.72
CA SER A 65 -12.43 25.66 23.10
C SER A 65 -11.02 25.89 23.66
N ILE A 66 -10.90 25.85 24.99
CA ILE A 66 -9.64 26.13 25.70
C ILE A 66 -8.52 25.16 25.31
N ASP A 67 -8.89 23.92 24.99
CA ASP A 67 -7.97 22.83 24.61
C ASP A 67 -7.92 22.61 23.11
N SER A 68 -8.55 23.49 22.32
CA SER A 68 -8.56 23.36 20.87
C SER A 68 -7.36 24.05 20.22
N MET A 69 -6.88 23.44 19.13
CA MET A 69 -5.90 24.02 18.22
C MET A 69 -6.59 24.55 16.98
N SER A 70 -6.34 25.81 16.65
CA SER A 70 -6.91 26.42 15.43
C SER A 70 -6.01 26.21 14.22
N ARG A 71 -6.62 25.99 13.06
CA ARG A 71 -5.94 25.89 11.75
C ARG A 71 -6.76 26.57 10.69
N ALA A 72 -6.07 27.12 9.69
CA ALA A 72 -6.70 27.65 8.50
C ALA A 72 -5.87 27.27 7.29
N PHE A 73 -6.53 27.05 6.16
CA PHE A 73 -5.89 26.81 4.88
C PHE A 73 -6.38 27.85 3.87
N ILE A 74 -5.43 28.56 3.27
CA ILE A 74 -5.70 29.53 2.21
C ILE A 74 -5.15 28.94 0.93
N PHE A 75 -6.04 28.56 0.02
CA PHE A 75 -5.65 28.08 -1.29
C PHE A 75 -5.19 29.26 -2.17
N SER A 76 -4.07 29.07 -2.85
CA SER A 76 -3.54 30.06 -3.79
C SER A 76 -2.86 29.35 -4.95
N THR A 77 -3.01 29.91 -6.13
CA THR A 77 -2.38 29.45 -7.36
C THR A 77 -1.32 30.44 -7.82
N VAL A 78 -0.56 30.09 -8.84
CA VAL A 78 0.39 31.02 -9.46
C VAL A 78 -0.29 32.29 -10.01
N TYR A 79 -1.57 32.20 -10.39
CA TYR A 79 -2.32 33.32 -10.95
C TYR A 79 -2.67 34.37 -9.90
N ASP A 80 -2.65 34.05 -8.63
CA ASP A 80 -2.91 34.96 -7.52
C ASP A 80 -1.67 35.81 -7.18
N ASN A 81 -0.50 35.47 -7.75
CA ASN A 81 0.74 36.22 -7.53
C ASN A 81 1.02 37.20 -8.64
N GLU A 82 0.26 38.32 -8.68
CA GLU A 82 0.37 39.34 -9.68
C GLU A 82 1.77 39.94 -9.79
N ILE A 83 2.48 40.06 -8.66
CA ILE A 83 3.84 40.63 -8.64
C ILE A 83 4.81 39.70 -9.37
N LEU A 84 4.73 38.40 -9.16
CA LEU A 84 5.54 37.41 -9.87
C LEU A 84 5.28 37.46 -11.36
N LEU A 85 4.00 37.47 -11.76
CA LEU A 85 3.60 37.45 -13.16
C LEU A 85 3.99 38.72 -13.90
N LYS A 86 3.98 39.85 -13.20
CA LYS A 86 4.45 41.13 -13.76
C LYS A 86 5.96 41.14 -13.95
N ASN A 87 6.71 40.60 -13.01
CA ASN A 87 8.18 40.58 -13.05
C ASN A 87 8.73 39.47 -13.98
N ASP A 88 8.01 38.39 -14.16
CA ASP A 88 8.39 37.26 -15.02
C ASP A 88 7.19 36.76 -15.87
N PRO A 89 6.88 37.44 -16.99
CA PRO A 89 5.76 37.04 -17.85
C PRO A 89 5.89 35.63 -18.46
N ASN A 90 7.09 35.06 -18.47
CA ASN A 90 7.35 33.73 -19.01
C ASN A 90 7.21 32.62 -17.98
N TYR A 91 6.99 32.94 -16.69
CA TYR A 91 6.88 31.95 -15.62
C TYR A 91 5.79 30.89 -15.90
N ILE A 92 4.58 31.35 -16.25
CA ILE A 92 3.46 30.45 -16.60
C ILE A 92 3.78 29.57 -17.81
N LYS A 93 4.48 30.13 -18.82
CA LYS A 93 4.87 29.37 -20.02
C LYS A 93 5.79 28.20 -19.63
N ARG A 94 6.77 28.44 -18.74
CA ARG A 94 7.66 27.41 -18.25
C ARG A 94 6.90 26.31 -17.47
N LEU A 95 5.96 26.71 -16.61
CA LEU A 95 5.12 25.72 -15.89
C LEU A 95 4.26 24.88 -16.85
N LYS A 96 3.75 25.47 -17.93
CA LYS A 96 2.96 24.74 -18.94
C LYS A 96 3.78 23.73 -19.75
N MET A 97 5.11 23.87 -19.79
CA MET A 97 6.02 22.93 -20.46
C MET A 97 6.37 21.71 -19.59
N LEU A 98 6.02 21.73 -18.31
CA LEU A 98 6.25 20.60 -17.40
C LEU A 98 5.35 19.41 -17.77
N PRO A 99 5.74 18.20 -17.40
CA PRO A 99 4.88 17.02 -17.47
C PRO A 99 3.53 17.26 -16.82
N GLU A 100 2.49 16.56 -17.27
CA GLU A 100 1.11 16.84 -16.86
C GLU A 100 0.91 16.83 -15.35
N LYS A 101 1.51 15.86 -14.63
CA LYS A 101 1.42 15.75 -13.17
C LYS A 101 2.04 16.97 -12.47
N GLU A 102 3.28 17.31 -12.81
CA GLU A 102 3.98 18.47 -12.25
C GLU A 102 3.25 19.79 -12.57
N ARG A 103 2.71 19.88 -13.78
CA ARG A 103 1.91 21.04 -14.19
C ARG A 103 0.65 21.18 -13.36
N LYS A 104 -0.10 20.11 -13.09
CA LYS A 104 -1.28 20.12 -12.21
C LYS A 104 -0.90 20.57 -10.80
N MET A 105 0.17 20.05 -10.24
CA MET A 105 0.65 20.43 -8.91
C MET A 105 1.05 21.90 -8.81
N LEU A 106 1.91 22.37 -9.71
CA LEU A 106 2.54 23.68 -9.60
C LEU A 106 1.71 24.81 -10.20
N LEU A 107 0.94 24.54 -11.27
CA LEU A 107 0.12 25.54 -11.93
C LEU A 107 -1.27 25.64 -11.30
N SER A 108 -1.88 24.50 -10.97
CA SER A 108 -3.25 24.44 -10.46
C SER A 108 -3.31 24.26 -8.93
N GLY A 109 -2.18 24.03 -8.27
CA GLY A 109 -2.14 23.75 -6.83
C GLY A 109 -2.89 22.48 -6.45
N ASP A 110 -2.86 21.47 -7.32
CA ASP A 110 -3.61 20.23 -7.16
C ASP A 110 -2.92 19.33 -6.12
N TRP A 111 -3.58 19.10 -4.99
CA TRP A 111 -3.11 18.27 -3.89
C TRP A 111 -3.53 16.79 -4.03
N ASP A 112 -4.34 16.45 -5.02
CA ASP A 112 -4.74 15.07 -5.30
C ASP A 112 -3.75 14.39 -6.27
N VAL A 113 -2.93 15.18 -6.94
CA VAL A 113 -1.85 14.69 -7.80
C VAL A 113 -0.53 14.71 -7.02
N PHE A 114 0.08 13.53 -6.85
CA PHE A 114 1.37 13.39 -6.18
C PHE A 114 2.46 12.99 -7.19
N SER A 115 3.55 13.77 -7.29
CA SER A 115 4.68 13.42 -8.14
C SER A 115 5.49 12.29 -7.50
N GLY A 116 5.78 11.26 -8.30
CA GLY A 116 6.51 10.08 -7.81
C GLY A 116 5.67 9.03 -7.12
N GLN A 117 4.34 9.18 -7.06
CA GLN A 117 3.45 8.15 -6.53
C GLN A 117 3.66 6.82 -7.28
N TYR A 118 3.85 5.75 -6.53
CA TYR A 118 4.11 4.44 -7.10
C TYR A 118 2.83 3.77 -7.61
N PHE A 119 1.76 3.77 -6.79
CA PHE A 119 0.46 3.20 -7.14
C PHE A 119 -0.49 4.28 -7.65
N THR A 120 -0.22 4.75 -8.87
CA THR A 120 -1.04 5.79 -9.52
C THR A 120 -2.43 5.29 -9.90
N GLU A 121 -2.62 3.98 -9.94
CA GLU A 121 -3.85 3.28 -10.25
C GLU A 121 -4.82 3.24 -9.05
N TRP A 122 -4.37 3.64 -7.84
CA TRP A 122 -5.24 3.69 -6.66
C TRP A 122 -6.28 4.81 -6.80
N GLU A 123 -7.54 4.44 -6.73
CA GLU A 123 -8.68 5.34 -6.75
C GLU A 123 -9.61 5.05 -5.57
N GLU A 124 -9.91 6.06 -4.75
CA GLU A 124 -10.74 5.94 -3.54
C GLU A 124 -12.09 5.27 -3.86
N ASN A 125 -12.83 5.78 -4.83
CA ASN A 125 -14.17 5.29 -5.19
C ASN A 125 -14.20 3.85 -5.73
N ARG A 126 -13.06 3.28 -6.12
CA ARG A 126 -12.94 1.94 -6.70
C ARG A 126 -12.32 0.94 -5.73
N HIS A 127 -11.34 1.40 -4.94
CA HIS A 127 -10.51 0.52 -4.13
C HIS A 127 -10.83 0.59 -2.63
N GLU A 128 -11.56 1.61 -2.17
CA GLU A 128 -11.97 1.80 -0.78
C GLU A 128 -13.49 1.60 -0.63
N VAL A 129 -13.93 0.35 -0.79
CA VAL A 129 -15.36 0.03 -0.88
C VAL A 129 -15.75 -1.04 0.12
N ALA A 130 -16.90 -0.88 0.76
CA ALA A 130 -17.50 -1.91 1.59
C ALA A 130 -18.16 -2.96 0.70
N LYS A 131 -17.78 -4.23 0.86
CA LYS A 131 -18.38 -5.36 0.16
C LYS A 131 -18.96 -6.34 1.17
N ALA A 132 -20.09 -6.96 0.82
CA ALA A 132 -20.65 -8.04 1.63
C ALA A 132 -19.76 -9.28 1.52
N ILE A 133 -19.36 -9.83 2.65
CA ILE A 133 -18.57 -11.07 2.76
C ILE A 133 -19.45 -12.18 3.30
N SER A 134 -19.23 -13.41 2.82
CA SER A 134 -19.91 -14.62 3.31
C SER A 134 -18.85 -15.60 3.87
N PRO A 135 -19.12 -16.30 4.98
CA PRO A 135 -18.22 -17.35 5.51
C PRO A 135 -17.91 -18.47 4.51
N GLU A 136 -18.75 -18.64 3.48
CA GLU A 136 -18.57 -19.66 2.44
C GLU A 136 -17.53 -19.28 1.37
N MET A 137 -17.13 -18.01 1.31
CA MET A 137 -16.06 -17.57 0.43
C MET A 137 -14.72 -18.13 0.88
N ALA A 138 -13.75 -18.23 -0.01
CA ALA A 138 -12.38 -18.55 0.36
C ALA A 138 -11.75 -17.37 1.11
N HIS A 139 -11.25 -17.63 2.32
CA HIS A 139 -10.59 -16.61 3.15
C HIS A 139 -9.15 -16.98 3.43
N PHE A 140 -8.30 -15.99 3.53
CA PHE A 140 -6.91 -16.17 3.91
C PHE A 140 -6.39 -14.92 4.65
N ILE A 141 -5.24 -15.06 5.31
CA ILE A 141 -4.61 -13.99 6.06
C ILE A 141 -3.25 -13.70 5.43
N SER A 142 -2.80 -12.46 5.45
CA SER A 142 -1.44 -12.06 5.08
C SER A 142 -0.78 -11.29 6.21
N LEU A 143 0.53 -11.41 6.32
CA LEU A 143 1.33 -10.80 7.38
C LEU A 143 2.65 -10.26 6.81
N ASP A 144 2.91 -8.98 7.07
CA ASP A 144 4.23 -8.38 7.08
C ASP A 144 4.59 -8.09 8.54
N TYR A 145 5.61 -8.80 9.08
CA TYR A 145 5.97 -8.69 10.49
C TYR A 145 7.03 -7.63 10.73
N GLY A 146 6.76 -6.73 11.67
CA GLY A 146 7.71 -5.80 12.23
C GLY A 146 7.61 -5.74 13.76
N PHE A 147 8.74 -5.59 14.46
CA PHE A 147 8.74 -5.34 15.90
C PHE A 147 8.96 -3.88 16.22
N ALA A 148 10.05 -3.31 15.72
CA ALA A 148 10.37 -1.87 15.90
C ALA A 148 9.57 -0.97 14.96
N LYS A 149 9.01 -1.55 13.92
CA LYS A 149 8.10 -0.96 12.95
C LYS A 149 6.78 -1.73 12.99
N PRO A 150 5.68 -1.17 12.45
CA PRO A 150 4.40 -1.85 12.49
C PRO A 150 4.40 -3.22 11.83
N SER A 151 3.75 -4.21 12.45
CA SER A 151 3.25 -5.39 11.77
C SER A 151 1.96 -5.06 11.06
N SER A 152 1.83 -5.43 9.80
CA SER A 152 0.59 -5.33 9.03
C SER A 152 -0.01 -6.71 8.83
N VAL A 153 -1.27 -6.89 9.25
CA VAL A 153 -2.03 -8.13 9.05
C VAL A 153 -3.28 -7.83 8.25
N GLY A 154 -3.47 -8.52 7.15
CA GLY A 154 -4.64 -8.40 6.29
C GLY A 154 -5.54 -9.63 6.35
N PHE A 155 -6.85 -9.42 6.50
CA PHE A 155 -7.86 -10.45 6.38
C PHE A 155 -8.58 -10.32 5.05
N TRP A 156 -8.48 -11.34 4.22
CA TRP A 156 -8.90 -11.32 2.83
C TRP A 156 -10.00 -12.31 2.53
N CYS A 157 -10.88 -11.95 1.61
CA CYS A 157 -11.76 -12.90 0.95
C CYS A 157 -11.58 -12.84 -0.57
N VAL A 158 -11.83 -13.97 -1.21
CA VAL A 158 -11.89 -14.10 -2.67
C VAL A 158 -13.36 -14.06 -3.06
N MET A 159 -13.76 -12.97 -3.71
CA MET A 159 -15.14 -12.78 -4.16
C MET A 159 -15.49 -13.78 -5.28
N PRO A 160 -16.79 -14.04 -5.56
CA PRO A 160 -17.21 -14.94 -6.63
C PRO A 160 -16.69 -14.57 -8.02
N ASP A 161 -16.51 -13.27 -8.29
CA ASP A 161 -15.90 -12.70 -9.50
C ASP A 161 -14.37 -12.74 -9.47
N ARG A 162 -13.79 -13.41 -8.43
CA ARG A 162 -12.35 -13.53 -8.18
C ARG A 162 -11.63 -12.24 -7.79
N HIS A 163 -12.38 -11.19 -7.49
CA HIS A 163 -11.86 -9.97 -6.91
C HIS A 163 -11.32 -10.26 -5.50
N LEU A 164 -10.14 -9.74 -5.18
CA LEU A 164 -9.56 -9.84 -3.85
C LEU A 164 -10.07 -8.68 -3.00
N HIS A 165 -10.71 -8.99 -1.89
CA HIS A 165 -11.21 -7.96 -0.99
C HIS A 165 -10.60 -8.10 0.40
N ARG A 166 -9.86 -7.06 0.83
CA ARG A 166 -9.32 -6.95 2.18
C ARG A 166 -10.38 -6.33 3.10
N PHE A 167 -11.03 -7.13 3.91
CA PHE A 167 -12.18 -6.67 4.68
C PHE A 167 -11.84 -6.22 6.11
N LYS A 168 -10.62 -6.54 6.62
CA LYS A 168 -10.17 -6.19 7.96
C LYS A 168 -8.65 -6.09 8.00
N GLU A 169 -8.13 -5.23 8.89
CA GLU A 169 -6.71 -5.10 9.13
C GLU A 169 -6.38 -5.03 10.62
N ILE A 170 -5.15 -5.43 10.97
CA ILE A 170 -4.46 -5.12 12.19
C ILE A 170 -3.16 -4.42 11.79
N TYR A 171 -2.87 -3.27 12.42
CA TYR A 171 -1.65 -2.53 12.18
C TYR A 171 -1.08 -2.10 13.54
N ILE A 172 -0.02 -2.79 13.99
CA ILE A 172 0.42 -2.70 15.39
C ILE A 172 1.93 -2.81 15.51
N GLU A 173 2.51 -2.07 16.45
CA GLU A 173 3.95 -2.07 16.75
C GLU A 173 4.26 -2.80 18.05
N LYS A 174 5.53 -3.16 18.24
CA LYS A 174 6.13 -3.65 19.49
C LYS A 174 5.47 -4.91 20.04
N MET A 175 4.99 -5.76 19.15
CA MET A 175 4.35 -7.02 19.51
C MET A 175 5.22 -8.21 19.08
N HIS A 176 5.47 -9.13 20.01
CA HIS A 176 6.15 -10.38 19.73
C HIS A 176 5.25 -11.36 18.98
N TYR A 177 5.83 -12.38 18.35
CA TYR A 177 5.12 -13.36 17.53
C TYR A 177 3.96 -14.04 18.26
N ASP A 178 4.18 -14.45 19.52
CA ASP A 178 3.18 -15.09 20.37
C ASP A 178 1.98 -14.18 20.63
N ALA A 179 2.24 -12.94 21.04
CA ALA A 179 1.20 -11.96 21.31
C ALA A 179 0.44 -11.56 20.04
N LEU A 180 1.14 -11.40 18.90
CA LEU A 180 0.51 -11.09 17.63
C LEU A 180 -0.38 -12.25 17.16
N ALA A 181 0.06 -13.51 17.32
CA ALA A 181 -0.74 -14.68 16.98
C ALA A 181 -2.03 -14.76 17.82
N GLU A 182 -1.97 -14.45 19.12
CA GLU A 182 -3.16 -14.37 19.98
C GLU A 182 -4.12 -13.26 19.54
N VAL A 183 -3.60 -12.11 19.15
CA VAL A 183 -4.42 -11.03 18.57
C VAL A 183 -5.08 -11.51 17.28
N ILE A 184 -4.34 -12.11 16.35
CA ILE A 184 -4.92 -12.69 15.13
C ILE A 184 -6.00 -13.71 15.47
N LYS A 185 -5.72 -14.65 16.41
CA LYS A 185 -6.66 -15.67 16.87
C LYS A 185 -7.95 -15.06 17.42
N SER A 186 -7.87 -13.96 18.13
CA SER A 186 -9.05 -13.23 18.63
C SER A 186 -9.92 -12.60 17.52
N HIS A 187 -9.39 -12.50 16.31
CA HIS A 187 -10.06 -11.83 15.17
C HIS A 187 -10.65 -12.80 14.14
N ILE A 188 -10.43 -14.10 14.25
CA ILE A 188 -10.83 -15.13 13.27
C ILE A 188 -12.15 -15.85 13.58
N HIS A 189 -12.96 -15.32 14.50
CA HIS A 189 -14.21 -15.97 14.89
C HIS A 189 -15.23 -16.07 13.75
N GLY A 190 -15.82 -17.26 13.58
CA GLY A 190 -16.93 -17.50 12.66
C GLY A 190 -16.57 -17.62 11.18
N ILE A 191 -15.30 -17.50 10.83
CA ILE A 191 -14.79 -17.62 9.44
C ILE A 191 -13.66 -18.65 9.44
N LYS A 192 -13.68 -19.57 8.48
CA LYS A 192 -12.59 -20.51 8.23
C LYS A 192 -11.59 -19.88 7.28
N TYR A 193 -10.31 -19.86 7.66
CA TYR A 193 -9.21 -19.39 6.83
C TYR A 193 -8.42 -20.55 6.27
N ASP A 194 -8.11 -20.49 4.97
CA ASP A 194 -7.37 -21.54 4.27
C ASP A 194 -5.89 -21.57 4.68
N TYR A 195 -5.28 -20.38 4.89
CA TYR A 195 -3.88 -20.22 5.28
C TYR A 195 -3.58 -18.78 5.74
N LEU A 196 -2.41 -18.62 6.36
CA LEU A 196 -1.75 -17.34 6.59
C LEU A 196 -0.46 -17.30 5.76
N VAL A 197 -0.34 -16.33 4.85
CA VAL A 197 0.91 -16.06 4.11
C VAL A 197 1.70 -14.98 4.82
N ALA A 198 2.97 -15.22 5.09
CA ALA A 198 3.81 -14.30 5.85
C ALA A 198 5.14 -13.99 5.17
N ASP A 199 5.74 -12.86 5.56
CA ASP A 199 7.10 -12.50 5.18
C ASP A 199 8.06 -13.70 5.39
N PRO A 200 8.87 -14.04 4.38
CA PRO A 200 9.91 -15.06 4.50
C PRO A 200 10.86 -14.91 5.69
N ALA A 201 11.07 -13.71 6.20
CA ALA A 201 11.96 -13.44 7.33
C ALA A 201 11.53 -14.17 8.60
N ILE A 202 10.21 -14.29 8.88
CA ILE A 202 9.73 -14.95 10.10
C ILE A 202 10.07 -16.44 10.18
N PHE A 203 10.41 -17.08 9.06
CA PHE A 203 10.76 -18.51 9.00
C PHE A 203 12.24 -18.78 9.31
N GLY A 204 13.07 -17.74 9.38
CA GLY A 204 14.50 -17.87 9.69
C GLY A 204 14.94 -17.10 10.93
N ASP A 205 14.11 -16.21 11.41
CA ASP A 205 14.47 -15.29 12.49
C ASP A 205 14.29 -15.94 13.86
N LYS A 206 15.41 -16.08 14.58
CA LYS A 206 15.47 -16.59 15.95
C LYS A 206 15.65 -15.47 16.99
N ALA A 207 15.69 -14.21 16.55
CA ALA A 207 16.13 -13.08 17.37
C ALA A 207 15.04 -12.41 18.22
N HIS A 208 13.77 -12.61 17.90
CA HIS A 208 12.64 -11.89 18.53
C HIS A 208 11.72 -12.78 19.38
N HIS A 209 12.32 -13.74 20.10
CA HIS A 209 11.58 -14.64 20.97
C HIS A 209 11.48 -14.12 22.41
N LYS A 210 10.31 -14.32 23.00
CA LYS A 210 10.14 -14.23 24.44
C LYS A 210 11.00 -15.32 25.12
N LYS A 211 11.58 -15.01 26.30
CA LYS A 211 12.36 -15.99 27.07
C LYS A 211 11.56 -17.31 27.21
N GLY A 212 12.04 -18.38 26.61
CA GLY A 212 11.45 -19.71 26.66
C GLY A 212 11.36 -20.45 25.31
N PHE A 213 11.35 -19.73 24.19
CA PHE A 213 11.28 -20.31 22.84
C PHE A 213 12.66 -20.28 22.14
N ALA A 214 13.72 -20.66 22.85
CA ALA A 214 15.06 -20.64 22.29
C ALA A 214 15.19 -21.71 21.19
N GLY A 215 15.32 -21.26 19.94
CA GLY A 215 15.60 -22.10 18.78
C GLY A 215 14.48 -22.25 17.76
N GLU A 216 13.29 -21.77 18.05
CA GLU A 216 12.14 -21.78 17.12
C GLU A 216 12.10 -20.52 16.26
N SER A 217 11.57 -20.64 15.05
CA SER A 217 11.31 -19.51 14.18
C SER A 217 10.01 -18.78 14.58
N GLY A 218 9.84 -17.53 14.16
CA GLY A 218 8.59 -16.80 14.40
C GLY A 218 7.37 -17.53 13.82
N ALA A 219 7.54 -18.18 12.67
CA ALA A 219 6.49 -18.97 12.03
C ALA A 219 6.08 -20.19 12.86
N GLU A 220 7.04 -20.88 13.49
CA GLU A 220 6.76 -22.04 14.38
C GLU A 220 5.98 -21.60 15.61
N VAL A 221 6.41 -20.51 16.28
CA VAL A 221 5.70 -19.97 17.45
C VAL A 221 4.26 -19.57 17.11
N MET A 222 4.05 -18.88 15.97
CA MET A 222 2.71 -18.49 15.54
C MET A 222 1.86 -19.70 15.14
N GLN A 223 2.47 -20.73 14.52
CA GLN A 223 1.77 -21.95 14.10
C GLN A 223 1.21 -22.74 15.28
N GLU A 224 1.94 -22.77 16.41
CA GLU A 224 1.44 -23.43 17.65
C GLU A 224 0.17 -22.77 18.17
N ILE A 225 0.05 -21.44 18.05
CA ILE A 225 -1.09 -20.67 18.55
C ILE A 225 -2.27 -20.72 17.56
N LEU A 226 -1.97 -20.62 16.26
CA LEU A 226 -2.98 -20.56 15.20
C LEU A 226 -3.45 -21.95 14.72
N GLU A 227 -2.88 -23.02 15.27
CA GLU A 227 -3.25 -24.46 15.13
C GLU A 227 -3.80 -24.86 13.74
N ASP A 228 -5.06 -24.49 13.45
CA ASP A 228 -5.80 -24.90 12.26
C ASP A 228 -5.50 -24.08 10.99
N ILE A 229 -4.73 -23.00 11.10
CA ILE A 229 -4.40 -22.13 9.98
C ILE A 229 -2.94 -22.34 9.56
N PRO A 230 -2.67 -23.05 8.47
CA PRO A 230 -1.30 -23.30 8.03
C PRO A 230 -0.61 -21.96 7.65
N ILE A 231 0.60 -21.78 8.19
CA ILE A 231 1.41 -20.60 7.88
C ILE A 231 2.34 -20.95 6.71
N ILE A 232 2.23 -20.20 5.63
CA ILE A 232 3.01 -20.40 4.42
C ILE A 232 3.95 -19.22 4.15
N ARG A 233 5.10 -19.52 3.54
CA ARG A 233 6.09 -18.50 3.18
C ARG A 233 5.61 -17.67 1.99
N GLY A 234 5.67 -16.36 2.10
CA GLY A 234 5.39 -15.42 1.03
C GLY A 234 6.45 -15.43 -0.08
N ASP A 235 6.05 -15.04 -1.27
CA ASP A 235 6.96 -14.84 -2.40
C ASP A 235 7.60 -13.44 -2.30
N ASN A 236 8.92 -13.40 -2.18
CA ASN A 236 9.65 -12.14 -1.96
C ASN A 236 10.13 -11.45 -3.24
N ARG A 237 9.64 -11.82 -4.41
CA ARG A 237 9.95 -11.15 -5.68
C ARG A 237 9.24 -9.81 -5.78
N ARG A 238 9.84 -8.75 -5.23
CA ARG A 238 9.23 -7.43 -5.05
C ARG A 238 8.72 -6.84 -6.37
N ILE A 239 9.57 -6.70 -7.37
CA ILE A 239 9.23 -6.04 -8.65
C ILE A 239 8.05 -6.74 -9.35
N ILE A 240 8.06 -8.08 -9.38
CA ILE A 240 6.96 -8.87 -9.95
C ILE A 240 5.68 -8.66 -9.14
N GLY A 241 5.80 -8.64 -7.81
CA GLY A 241 4.68 -8.40 -6.91
C GLY A 241 4.06 -7.02 -7.09
N TRP A 242 4.88 -5.99 -7.21
CA TRP A 242 4.42 -4.64 -7.48
C TRP A 242 3.71 -4.49 -8.82
N GLY A 243 4.29 -5.06 -9.89
CA GLY A 243 3.65 -5.07 -11.20
C GLY A 243 2.28 -5.76 -11.17
N ARG A 244 2.18 -6.86 -10.42
CA ARG A 244 0.91 -7.57 -10.22
C ARG A 244 -0.10 -6.77 -9.41
N PHE A 245 0.35 -6.07 -8.37
CA PHE A 245 -0.51 -5.21 -7.56
C PHE A 245 -1.09 -4.06 -8.41
N ARG A 246 -0.26 -3.37 -9.19
CA ARG A 246 -0.70 -2.30 -10.10
C ARG A 246 -1.72 -2.81 -11.11
N MET A 247 -1.47 -3.97 -11.73
CA MET A 247 -2.40 -4.61 -12.65
C MET A 247 -3.75 -4.92 -12.00
N LEU A 248 -3.76 -5.41 -10.75
CA LEU A 248 -5.01 -5.68 -10.03
C LEU A 248 -5.78 -4.39 -9.70
N LEU A 249 -5.08 -3.30 -9.37
CA LEU A 249 -5.68 -1.99 -9.17
C LEU A 249 -6.27 -1.46 -10.49
N GLU A 250 -5.49 -1.45 -11.56
CA GLU A 250 -5.90 -0.96 -12.88
C GLU A 250 -7.18 -1.63 -13.38
N HIS A 251 -7.28 -2.94 -13.19
CA HIS A 251 -8.46 -3.72 -13.61
C HIS A 251 -9.55 -3.84 -12.55
N ASN A 252 -9.46 -3.10 -11.44
CA ASN A 252 -10.43 -3.13 -10.34
C ASN A 252 -10.69 -4.56 -9.80
N LEU A 253 -9.63 -5.34 -9.65
CA LEU A 253 -9.67 -6.73 -9.15
C LEU A 253 -9.24 -6.86 -7.70
N ILE A 254 -8.91 -5.76 -7.06
CA ILE A 254 -8.52 -5.69 -5.66
C ILE A 254 -9.14 -4.45 -5.01
N SER A 255 -9.55 -4.59 -3.77
CA SER A 255 -10.07 -3.48 -2.96
C SER A 255 -9.94 -3.76 -1.47
N CYS A 256 -10.16 -2.74 -0.65
CA CYS A 256 -10.27 -2.89 0.79
C CYS A 256 -11.54 -2.23 1.33
N HIS A 257 -11.94 -2.69 2.51
CA HIS A 257 -12.99 -2.05 3.27
C HIS A 257 -12.50 -0.71 3.84
N PRO A 258 -13.35 0.34 3.92
CA PRO A 258 -12.96 1.65 4.47
C PRO A 258 -12.39 1.63 5.89
N ASN A 259 -12.61 0.55 6.65
CA ASN A 259 -12.00 0.37 7.97
C ASN A 259 -10.52 -0.05 7.91
N CYS A 260 -9.98 -0.41 6.75
CA CYS A 260 -8.56 -0.68 6.54
C CYS A 260 -7.77 0.64 6.43
N ARG A 261 -7.78 1.40 7.53
CA ARG A 261 -7.34 2.81 7.57
C ARG A 261 -5.85 2.99 7.28
N ASP A 262 -5.03 2.03 7.72
CA ASP A 262 -3.59 2.13 7.54
C ASP A 262 -3.18 1.78 6.11
N SER A 263 -3.79 0.80 5.47
CA SER A 263 -3.62 0.56 4.03
C SER A 263 -4.03 1.77 3.20
N ILE A 264 -5.22 2.34 3.46
CA ILE A 264 -5.75 3.52 2.77
C ILE A 264 -4.83 4.74 2.99
N ARG A 265 -4.27 4.88 4.18
CA ARG A 265 -3.38 5.97 4.53
C ARG A 265 -2.00 5.84 3.90
N THR A 266 -1.44 4.64 3.85
CA THR A 266 -0.02 4.43 3.51
C THR A 266 0.20 4.12 2.04
N ILE A 267 -0.59 3.21 1.45
CA ILE A 267 -0.36 2.71 0.08
C ILE A 267 -0.38 3.84 -0.98
N PRO A 268 -1.36 4.76 -0.99
CA PRO A 268 -1.37 5.85 -1.98
C PRO A 268 -0.23 6.85 -1.85
N GLN A 269 0.49 6.84 -0.71
CA GLN A 269 1.57 7.78 -0.42
C GLN A 269 2.96 7.24 -0.76
N LEU A 270 3.05 5.98 -1.17
CA LEU A 270 4.31 5.36 -1.53
C LEU A 270 4.86 5.94 -2.83
N ILE A 271 6.17 6.14 -2.85
CA ILE A 271 6.88 6.72 -3.98
C ILE A 271 7.86 5.71 -4.58
N HIS A 272 8.27 5.96 -5.81
CA HIS A 272 9.34 5.21 -6.44
C HIS A 272 10.65 5.36 -5.68
N ASP A 273 11.47 4.32 -5.68
CA ASP A 273 12.85 4.43 -5.21
C ASP A 273 13.69 5.29 -6.16
N ASP A 274 14.57 6.13 -5.59
CA ASP A 274 15.37 7.07 -6.37
C ASP A 274 16.41 6.39 -7.28
N ARG A 275 16.81 5.14 -6.95
CA ARG A 275 17.82 4.38 -7.69
C ARG A 275 17.22 3.28 -8.54
N LEU A 276 16.18 2.63 -8.04
CA LEU A 276 15.45 1.55 -8.68
C LEU A 276 14.01 1.98 -8.91
N THR A 277 13.76 2.72 -9.98
CA THR A 277 12.43 3.29 -10.30
C THR A 277 11.31 2.25 -10.40
N ASP A 278 11.66 0.97 -10.59
CA ASP A 278 10.71 -0.15 -10.61
C ASP A 278 10.37 -0.68 -9.21
N ASP A 279 11.02 -0.18 -8.16
CA ASP A 279 10.76 -0.57 -6.77
C ASP A 279 10.21 0.60 -5.96
N LEU A 280 9.69 0.28 -4.78
CA LEU A 280 9.24 1.25 -3.78
C LEU A 280 10.40 1.81 -2.97
N ASN A 281 10.31 3.09 -2.63
CA ASN A 281 11.17 3.70 -1.64
C ASN A 281 10.82 3.15 -0.24
N THR A 282 11.75 2.42 0.36
CA THR A 282 11.60 1.75 1.66
C THR A 282 11.80 2.68 2.87
N HIS A 283 12.04 3.97 2.65
CA HIS A 283 12.11 4.95 3.74
C HIS A 283 10.73 5.38 4.26
N GLY A 284 9.67 5.07 3.51
CA GLY A 284 8.28 5.31 3.89
C GLY A 284 7.68 4.20 4.76
N GLU A 285 6.38 4.32 5.04
CA GLU A 285 5.60 3.26 5.69
C GLU A 285 5.10 2.27 4.63
N ASP A 286 5.93 1.32 4.22
CA ASP A 286 5.65 0.34 3.16
C ASP A 286 5.04 -0.99 3.66
N HIS A 287 4.91 -1.15 4.99
CA HIS A 287 4.49 -2.42 5.61
C HIS A 287 3.13 -2.94 5.13
N ALA A 288 2.12 -2.06 4.99
CA ALA A 288 0.84 -2.46 4.44
C ALA A 288 0.96 -2.90 2.98
N ALA A 289 1.77 -2.21 2.17
CA ALA A 289 1.97 -2.59 0.77
C ALA A 289 2.73 -3.92 0.62
N ASP A 290 3.74 -4.17 1.46
CA ASP A 290 4.45 -5.45 1.48
C ASP A 290 3.54 -6.60 1.91
N GLU A 291 2.68 -6.40 2.92
CA GLU A 291 1.65 -7.37 3.30
C GLU A 291 0.67 -7.64 2.14
N TRP A 292 0.17 -6.60 1.45
CA TRP A 292 -0.67 -6.77 0.26
C TRP A 292 0.06 -7.54 -0.84
N ARG A 293 1.33 -7.28 -1.04
CA ARG A 293 2.16 -7.99 -2.01
C ARG A 293 2.24 -9.48 -1.69
N TYR A 294 2.44 -9.86 -0.42
CA TYR A 294 2.41 -11.28 -0.02
C TYR A 294 1.04 -11.90 -0.26
N ALA A 295 -0.04 -11.20 0.07
CA ALA A 295 -1.40 -11.65 -0.22
C ALA A 295 -1.61 -11.91 -1.72
N ILE A 296 -1.28 -10.94 -2.55
CA ILE A 296 -1.42 -11.01 -4.02
C ILE A 296 -0.57 -12.13 -4.61
N MET A 297 0.67 -12.27 -4.17
CA MET A 297 1.62 -13.26 -4.67
C MET A 297 1.29 -14.68 -4.21
N SER A 298 0.54 -14.86 -3.12
CA SER A 298 0.06 -16.17 -2.66
C SER A 298 -1.09 -16.72 -3.51
N ARG A 299 -1.68 -15.89 -4.38
CA ARG A 299 -2.78 -16.28 -5.27
C ARG A 299 -2.29 -16.47 -6.70
N PRO A 300 -3.01 -17.26 -7.51
CA PRO A 300 -2.71 -17.38 -8.94
C PRO A 300 -2.74 -16.02 -9.66
N ALA A 301 -1.84 -15.84 -10.62
CA ALA A 301 -1.92 -14.69 -11.50
C ALA A 301 -3.18 -14.75 -12.37
N PRO A 302 -3.98 -13.67 -12.45
CA PRO A 302 -5.06 -13.62 -13.41
C PRO A 302 -4.49 -13.70 -14.83
N LYS A 303 -5.09 -14.52 -15.68
CA LYS A 303 -4.82 -14.44 -17.11
C LYS A 303 -5.71 -13.31 -17.65
N VAL A 304 -5.10 -12.19 -17.98
CA VAL A 304 -5.76 -11.17 -18.79
C VAL A 304 -5.67 -11.65 -20.23
N THR A 305 -6.73 -12.20 -20.75
CA THR A 305 -6.85 -12.43 -22.21
C THR A 305 -7.36 -11.13 -22.80
N GLU A 306 -6.48 -10.39 -23.46
CA GLU A 306 -6.93 -9.39 -24.43
C GLU A 306 -7.69 -10.15 -25.53
N GLU A 307 -9.02 -10.11 -25.51
CA GLU A 307 -9.75 -10.35 -26.74
C GLU A 307 -9.31 -9.25 -27.70
N LYS A 308 -8.69 -9.64 -28.80
CA LYS A 308 -8.44 -8.73 -29.92
C LYS A 308 -9.80 -8.15 -30.30
N ALA A 309 -10.08 -6.94 -29.82
CA ALA A 309 -11.19 -6.17 -30.31
C ALA A 309 -10.91 -5.92 -31.78
N ASP A 310 -11.68 -6.54 -32.66
CA ASP A 310 -11.84 -6.06 -34.01
C ASP A 310 -12.31 -4.62 -33.87
N TYR A 311 -11.46 -3.68 -34.27
CA TYR A 311 -11.72 -2.25 -34.19
C TYR A 311 -12.81 -1.90 -35.20
N ASP A 312 -14.05 -2.14 -34.81
CA ASP A 312 -15.19 -1.45 -35.38
C ASP A 312 -15.41 -0.21 -34.48
N ILE A 313 -15.06 0.95 -35.02
CA ILE A 313 -15.16 2.23 -34.33
C ILE A 313 -16.64 2.51 -34.03
N ARG A 314 -17.12 2.03 -32.87
CA ARG A 314 -18.35 2.49 -32.23
C ARG A 314 -18.00 3.05 -30.86
N VAL A 315 -18.18 4.35 -30.76
CA VAL A 315 -18.10 5.12 -29.52
C VAL A 315 -18.98 4.48 -28.45
N GLY A 316 -18.37 4.03 -27.36
CA GLY A 316 -19.00 3.76 -26.07
C GLY A 316 -19.46 2.32 -25.84
N THR A 317 -18.54 1.45 -25.49
CA THR A 317 -18.80 0.31 -24.57
C THR A 317 -17.48 -0.15 -23.95
N ASN A 318 -17.49 -0.38 -22.64
CA ASN A 318 -16.38 -0.96 -21.90
C ASN A 318 -16.00 -2.29 -22.51
N ALA A 319 -14.72 -2.46 -22.87
CA ALA A 319 -14.20 -3.75 -23.30
C ALA A 319 -14.31 -4.74 -22.13
N ASP A 320 -15.08 -5.80 -22.30
CA ASP A 320 -15.17 -6.88 -21.34
C ASP A 320 -13.83 -7.65 -21.33
N ILE A 321 -13.04 -7.42 -20.29
CA ILE A 321 -11.79 -8.13 -20.08
C ILE A 321 -12.13 -9.50 -19.49
N ASN A 322 -11.96 -10.55 -20.28
CA ASN A 322 -12.17 -11.92 -19.83
C ASN A 322 -10.96 -12.42 -19.04
N ILE A 323 -11.08 -12.39 -17.70
CA ILE A 323 -10.04 -12.84 -16.78
C ILE A 323 -10.34 -14.26 -16.34
N THR A 324 -9.50 -15.22 -16.72
CA THR A 324 -9.62 -16.62 -16.31
C THR A 324 -8.57 -17.01 -15.30
N TRP A 325 -9.01 -17.48 -14.13
CA TRP A 325 -8.12 -18.04 -13.10
C TRP A 325 -7.97 -19.54 -13.32
N LYS A 326 -6.74 -20.05 -13.18
CA LYS A 326 -6.51 -21.50 -13.16
C LYS A 326 -6.95 -22.07 -11.81
N THR A 327 -7.46 -23.30 -11.83
CA THR A 327 -7.69 -24.05 -10.59
C THR A 327 -6.35 -24.46 -9.96
N LYS A 328 -6.32 -24.70 -8.63
CA LYS A 328 -5.12 -25.17 -7.92
C LYS A 328 -4.49 -26.42 -8.57
N GLU A 329 -5.31 -27.31 -9.11
CA GLU A 329 -4.82 -28.51 -9.81
C GLU A 329 -4.15 -28.19 -11.16
N GLN A 330 -4.70 -27.23 -11.90
CA GLN A 330 -4.12 -26.80 -13.17
C GLN A 330 -2.79 -26.09 -12.96
N GLU A 331 -2.70 -25.27 -11.93
CA GLU A 331 -1.45 -24.58 -11.53
C GLU A 331 -0.38 -25.55 -11.06
N HIS A 332 -0.77 -26.52 -10.22
CA HIS A 332 0.18 -27.51 -9.74
C HIS A 332 0.71 -28.40 -10.90
N LYS A 333 -0.13 -28.71 -11.88
CA LYS A 333 0.30 -29.42 -13.10
C LYS A 333 1.25 -28.60 -13.96
N GLU A 334 0.96 -27.30 -14.14
CA GLU A 334 1.84 -26.42 -14.91
C GLU A 334 3.16 -26.14 -14.17
N TRP A 335 3.11 -25.90 -12.85
CA TRP A 335 4.29 -25.76 -12.04
C TRP A 335 5.19 -27.00 -12.09
N LYS A 336 4.62 -28.20 -11.98
CA LYS A 336 5.39 -29.44 -12.18
C LYS A 336 6.00 -29.54 -13.55
N LYS A 337 5.27 -29.17 -14.60
CA LYS A 337 5.76 -29.20 -15.97
C LYS A 337 6.92 -28.20 -16.17
N ASP A 338 6.80 -27.02 -15.62
CA ASP A 338 7.83 -25.95 -15.69
C ASP A 338 9.09 -26.34 -14.90
N MET A 339 8.93 -26.97 -13.74
CA MET A 339 10.05 -27.51 -12.95
C MET A 339 10.79 -28.64 -13.68
N ILE A 340 10.06 -29.58 -14.29
CA ILE A 340 10.65 -30.67 -15.07
C ILE A 340 11.40 -30.10 -16.30
N GLU A 341 10.83 -29.09 -16.97
CA GLU A 341 11.48 -28.46 -18.12
C GLU A 341 12.75 -27.68 -17.73
N LYS A 342 12.72 -26.98 -16.58
CA LYS A 342 13.92 -26.31 -16.04
C LYS A 342 15.00 -27.31 -15.63
N GLU A 343 14.61 -28.39 -15.00
CA GLU A 343 15.55 -29.45 -14.60
C GLU A 343 16.14 -30.16 -15.82
N PHE A 344 15.36 -30.38 -16.89
CA PHE A 344 15.82 -30.92 -18.15
C PHE A 344 16.80 -29.99 -18.85
N LYS A 345 16.49 -28.67 -18.90
CA LYS A 345 17.38 -27.66 -19.48
C LYS A 345 18.70 -27.54 -18.69
N SER A 346 18.66 -27.60 -17.37
CA SER A 346 19.88 -27.53 -16.54
C SER A 346 20.80 -28.73 -16.72
N ARG A 347 20.25 -29.92 -16.97
CA ARG A 347 21.04 -31.13 -17.23
C ARG A 347 21.66 -31.16 -18.64
N HIS A 348 21.07 -30.46 -19.61
CA HIS A 348 21.57 -30.44 -20.99
C HIS A 348 22.52 -29.28 -21.30
N VAL A 349 22.51 -28.20 -20.49
CA VAL A 349 23.52 -27.12 -20.57
C VAL A 349 24.90 -27.64 -20.14
N GLY A 350 24.96 -28.55 -19.18
CA GLY A 350 26.24 -29.16 -18.75
C GLY A 350 26.87 -30.15 -19.75
N GLN A 351 26.10 -30.67 -20.75
CA GLN A 351 26.64 -31.57 -21.75
C GLN A 351 27.18 -30.86 -23.00
N ASN A 352 26.67 -29.68 -23.34
CA ASN A 352 27.18 -28.91 -24.46
C ASN A 352 28.51 -28.17 -24.13
N ASP A 353 28.78 -27.85 -22.87
CA ASP A 353 30.06 -27.26 -22.50
C ASP A 353 31.21 -28.28 -22.44
N MET A 354 30.93 -29.58 -22.26
CA MET A 354 31.97 -30.60 -22.28
C MET A 354 32.40 -30.98 -23.70
N ASN A 355 31.58 -30.80 -24.71
CA ASN A 355 31.95 -31.08 -26.08
C ASN A 355 32.73 -29.96 -26.77
N ASN A 356 32.73 -28.75 -26.21
CA ASN A 356 33.53 -27.63 -26.72
C ASN A 356 34.94 -27.54 -26.09
N VAL A 357 35.23 -28.30 -25.04
CA VAL A 357 36.58 -28.32 -24.39
C VAL A 357 37.47 -29.42 -24.94
N LEU A 358 36.95 -30.37 -25.69
CA LEU A 358 37.76 -31.51 -26.26
C LEU A 358 37.99 -31.41 -27.79
N GLY A 359 37.71 -30.25 -28.41
CA GLY A 359 37.81 -30.02 -29.85
C GLY A 359 39.12 -29.38 -30.37
N ASP A 360 40.02 -28.92 -29.50
CA ASP A 360 41.27 -28.24 -29.92
C ASP A 360 42.53 -28.86 -29.29
N GLN A 361 42.75 -30.14 -29.56
CA GLN A 361 44.12 -30.72 -29.53
C GLN A 361 44.13 -32.01 -30.42
N TRP A 362 44.37 -31.83 -31.73
CA TRP A 362 45.17 -32.71 -32.62
C TRP A 362 45.44 -31.95 -33.91
#